data_0284d0f5d92b46dfd6e72d45a539aa9c
#
_entry.id   0284d0f5d92b46dfd6e72d45a539aa9c
#
_cell.length_a   1.000
_cell.length_b   1.000
_cell.length_c   1.000
_cell.angle_alpha   90.00
_cell.angle_beta   90.00
_cell.angle_gamma   90.00
#
_symmetry.space_group_name_H-M   'P 1'
#
loop_
_entity.id
_entity.type
_entity.pdbx_description
1 polymer ?
#
loop_
_entity_poly.entity_id
_entity_poly.type
_entity_poly.pdbx_seq_one_letter_code
_entity_poly.pdbx_strand_id
1 'polypeptide(L)'
;DRKYSGAAFKDTGTYLMGAVQFLFPEGNPELAEYCSGFAKEGLRVLVVAHSENVNEGTEIPAGLEPIGLLLLTDVIRQEAPDTLAYFESQGVDLKVISGDDPVTVSAIARRAGLKNAEQYVDATTITTQEQMDEAVATYSVFGRVTPQQKQAMVKSLQAQKHTVAMTGDGVNDVLAL
;
A
#
# COMPACT_ATOMS: atom_id res chain seq x y z
N ASP A 1 3.58 2.49 16.49
CA ASP A 1 4.33 3.02 15.35
C ASP A 1 3.56 4.16 14.71
N ARG A 2 4.18 5.35 14.74
CA ARG A 2 3.65 6.52 14.05
C ARG A 2 3.92 6.37 12.57
N LYS A 3 2.90 6.55 11.78
CA LYS A 3 3.01 6.46 10.33
C LYS A 3 3.20 7.83 9.67
N TYR A 4 3.85 8.74 10.39
CA TYR A 4 4.28 10.06 9.93
C TYR A 4 5.64 10.41 10.54
N SER A 5 6.35 11.34 9.92
CA SER A 5 7.61 11.91 10.36
C SER A 5 7.56 13.43 10.32
N GLY A 6 8.45 14.11 11.03
CA GLY A 6 8.50 15.55 11.00
C GLY A 6 9.64 16.12 11.83
N ALA A 7 9.70 17.45 11.82
CA ALA A 7 10.65 18.23 12.58
C ALA A 7 9.99 19.50 13.14
N ALA A 8 10.37 19.86 14.37
CA ALA A 8 9.96 21.10 14.99
C ALA A 8 11.14 22.08 14.99
N PHE A 9 10.87 23.32 14.62
CA PHE A 9 11.83 24.41 14.57
C PHE A 9 11.34 25.55 15.47
N LYS A 10 12.26 26.09 16.27
CA LYS A 10 11.95 27.07 17.29
C LYS A 10 11.25 28.35 16.74
N ASP A 11 11.64 28.76 15.54
CA ASP A 11 11.21 30.02 14.96
C ASP A 11 10.12 29.89 13.89
N THR A 12 9.86 28.68 13.42
CA THR A 12 8.96 28.41 12.28
C THR A 12 7.93 27.32 12.54
N GLY A 13 7.85 26.79 13.76
CA GLY A 13 6.84 25.80 14.11
C GLY A 13 7.21 24.36 13.72
N THR A 14 6.20 23.53 13.51
CA THR A 14 6.35 22.10 13.26
C THR A 14 5.91 21.74 11.85
N TYR A 15 6.75 20.96 11.17
CA TYR A 15 6.47 20.38 9.86
C TYR A 15 6.30 18.87 10.01
N LEU A 16 5.22 18.34 9.46
CA LEU A 16 4.94 16.91 9.43
C LEU A 16 4.75 16.42 8.00
N MET A 17 5.11 15.16 7.76
CA MET A 17 4.92 14.46 6.49
C MET A 17 4.39 13.06 6.73
N GLY A 18 3.31 12.69 6.04
CA GLY A 18 2.69 11.38 6.17
C GLY A 18 1.47 11.23 5.26
N ALA A 19 0.83 10.06 5.27
CA ALA A 19 -0.43 9.91 4.56
C ALA A 19 -1.55 10.69 5.26
N VAL A 20 -2.53 11.17 4.46
CA VAL A 20 -3.58 12.09 4.91
C VAL A 20 -4.31 11.59 6.15
N GLN A 21 -4.65 10.31 6.23
CA GLN A 21 -5.39 9.72 7.35
C GLN A 21 -4.60 9.68 8.67
N PHE A 22 -3.27 9.79 8.61
CA PHE A 22 -2.42 9.80 9.80
C PHE A 22 -2.10 11.20 10.29
N LEU A 23 -2.13 12.20 9.40
CA LEU A 23 -1.93 13.60 9.78
C LEU A 23 -3.23 14.29 10.18
N PHE A 24 -4.36 13.85 9.62
CA PHE A 24 -5.69 14.41 9.85
C PHE A 24 -6.66 13.31 10.30
N PRO A 25 -6.50 12.78 11.53
CA PRO A 25 -7.30 11.64 12.02
C PRO A 25 -8.79 12.00 12.19
N GLU A 26 -9.12 13.28 12.40
CA GLU A 26 -10.50 13.75 12.45
C GLU A 26 -11.15 13.88 11.05
N GLY A 27 -10.35 13.66 10.00
CA GLY A 27 -10.75 13.73 8.62
C GLY A 27 -10.48 15.07 7.95
N ASN A 28 -10.16 15.02 6.68
CA ASN A 28 -10.10 16.14 5.75
C ASN A 28 -10.60 15.62 4.39
N PRO A 29 -11.92 15.63 4.14
CA PRO A 29 -12.51 14.99 2.96
C PRO A 29 -12.00 15.55 1.64
N GLU A 30 -11.84 16.87 1.53
CA GLU A 30 -11.38 17.52 0.29
C GLU A 30 -9.93 17.08 -0.04
N LEU A 31 -9.06 17.12 0.97
CA LEU A 31 -7.67 16.68 0.80
C LEU A 31 -7.58 15.18 0.51
N ALA A 32 -8.41 14.36 1.17
CA ALA A 32 -8.46 12.92 0.94
C ALA A 32 -8.92 12.59 -0.47
N GLU A 33 -9.94 13.28 -0.99
CA GLU A 33 -10.41 13.13 -2.37
C GLU A 33 -9.33 13.54 -3.38
N TYR A 34 -8.68 14.68 -3.13
CA TYR A 34 -7.60 15.16 -3.97
C TYR A 34 -6.42 14.17 -4.01
N CYS A 35 -5.99 13.65 -2.86
CA CYS A 35 -4.96 12.61 -2.78
C CYS A 35 -5.39 11.31 -3.49
N SER A 36 -6.66 10.92 -3.39
CA SER A 36 -7.20 9.73 -4.06
C SER A 36 -7.11 9.81 -5.58
N GLY A 37 -7.24 11.02 -6.17
CA GLY A 37 -7.02 11.23 -7.60
C GLY A 37 -5.64 10.75 -8.05
N PHE A 38 -4.60 11.16 -7.37
CA PHE A 38 -3.22 10.75 -7.68
C PHE A 38 -2.96 9.27 -7.39
N ALA A 39 -3.56 8.73 -6.33
CA ALA A 39 -3.43 7.30 -6.02
C ALA A 39 -4.00 6.41 -7.14
N LYS A 40 -5.12 6.82 -7.77
CA LYS A 40 -5.68 6.13 -8.96
C LYS A 40 -4.75 6.14 -10.16
N GLU A 41 -3.84 7.10 -10.24
CA GLU A 41 -2.77 7.17 -11.26
C GLU A 41 -1.55 6.31 -10.88
N GLY A 42 -1.58 5.64 -9.72
CA GLY A 42 -0.48 4.79 -9.22
C GLY A 42 0.62 5.58 -8.52
N LEU A 43 0.32 6.79 -8.04
CA LEU A 43 1.25 7.60 -7.27
C LEU A 43 1.04 7.36 -5.77
N ARG A 44 2.13 7.21 -5.03
CA ARG A 44 2.10 7.26 -3.57
C ARG A 44 2.11 8.71 -3.13
N VAL A 45 1.10 9.12 -2.37
CA VAL A 45 0.90 10.49 -1.96
C VAL A 45 1.25 10.66 -0.49
N LEU A 46 2.16 11.57 -0.18
CA LEU A 46 2.43 12.05 1.17
C LEU A 46 2.04 13.53 1.26
N VAL A 47 1.31 13.85 2.30
CA VAL A 47 0.98 15.23 2.63
C VAL A 47 2.12 15.83 3.43
N VAL A 48 2.53 17.04 3.08
CA VAL A 48 3.38 17.90 3.91
C VAL A 48 2.47 18.92 4.58
N ALA A 49 2.54 19.00 5.89
CA ALA A 49 1.70 19.87 6.69
C ALA A 49 2.54 20.69 7.68
N HIS A 50 2.06 21.86 8.02
CA HIS A 50 2.73 22.80 8.90
C HIS A 50 1.80 23.27 10.01
N SER A 51 2.37 23.51 11.19
CA SER A 51 1.73 24.23 12.30
C SER A 51 2.70 25.25 12.86
N GLU A 52 2.22 26.44 13.18
CA GLU A 52 3.02 27.47 13.87
C GLU A 52 3.43 27.03 15.29
N ASN A 53 2.72 26.04 15.86
CA ASN A 53 3.04 25.53 17.19
C ASN A 53 4.30 24.66 17.14
N VAL A 54 5.27 25.00 17.98
CA VAL A 54 6.46 24.16 18.19
C VAL A 54 6.07 22.97 19.05
N ASN A 55 6.10 21.79 18.49
CA ASN A 55 5.81 20.56 19.19
C ASN A 55 7.09 19.75 19.41
N GLU A 56 7.57 19.73 20.65
CA GLU A 56 8.72 18.89 21.05
C GLU A 56 8.29 17.45 21.39
N GLY A 57 6.99 17.19 21.35
CA GLY A 57 6.39 15.91 21.67
C GLY A 57 6.22 15.01 20.44
N THR A 58 5.33 14.09 20.61
CA THR A 58 5.08 13.00 19.68
C THR A 58 3.68 13.02 19.08
N GLU A 59 2.87 13.95 19.51
CA GLU A 59 1.49 14.11 19.07
C GLU A 59 1.40 15.09 17.90
N ILE A 60 0.30 15.05 17.20
CA ILE A 60 0.04 16.01 16.11
C ILE A 60 -0.24 17.37 16.76
N PRO A 61 0.49 18.44 16.37
CA PRO A 61 0.27 19.76 16.91
C PRO A 61 -1.10 20.32 16.51
N ALA A 62 -1.69 21.11 17.36
CA ALA A 62 -2.90 21.85 17.03
C ALA A 62 -2.63 22.84 15.87
N GLY A 63 -3.65 23.10 15.04
CA GLY A 63 -3.53 24.02 13.91
C GLY A 63 -2.63 23.49 12.79
N LEU A 64 -2.57 22.17 12.61
CA LEU A 64 -1.84 21.58 11.49
C LEU A 64 -2.60 21.81 10.18
N GLU A 65 -1.96 22.46 9.22
CA GLU A 65 -2.52 22.76 7.91
C GLU A 65 -1.70 22.11 6.79
N PRO A 66 -2.33 21.56 5.75
CA PRO A 66 -1.62 21.02 4.61
C PRO A 66 -0.99 22.16 3.79
N ILE A 67 0.30 22.06 3.49
CA ILE A 67 1.04 23.05 2.70
C ILE A 67 1.52 22.51 1.35
N GLY A 68 1.48 21.19 1.14
CA GLY A 68 1.89 20.60 -0.11
C GLY A 68 1.75 19.09 -0.15
N LEU A 69 1.95 18.52 -1.33
CA LEU A 69 1.96 17.08 -1.57
C LEU A 69 3.32 16.66 -2.13
N LEU A 70 3.82 15.53 -1.64
CA LEU A 70 4.93 14.80 -2.24
C LEU A 70 4.36 13.59 -2.96
N LEU A 71 4.51 13.59 -4.28
CA LEU A 71 4.05 12.50 -5.14
C LEU A 71 5.25 11.60 -5.49
N LEU A 72 5.17 10.35 -5.11
CA LEU A 72 6.19 9.35 -5.37
C LEU A 72 5.66 8.35 -6.40
N THR A 73 6.49 7.98 -7.36
CA THR A 73 6.18 6.95 -8.34
C THR A 73 7.30 5.93 -8.39
N ASP A 74 6.93 4.67 -8.47
CA ASP A 74 7.88 3.61 -8.72
C ASP A 74 8.19 3.52 -10.21
N VAL A 75 9.47 3.37 -10.52
CA VAL A 75 9.93 3.06 -11.86
C VAL A 75 9.83 1.56 -12.07
N ILE A 76 8.85 1.14 -12.89
CA ILE A 76 8.71 -0.27 -13.25
C ILE A 76 9.92 -0.67 -14.07
N ARG A 77 10.55 -1.79 -13.71
CA ARG A 77 11.68 -2.36 -14.46
C ARG A 77 11.24 -2.69 -15.88
N GLN A 78 12.08 -2.42 -16.86
CA GLN A 78 11.76 -2.62 -18.27
C GLN A 78 11.40 -4.08 -18.60
N GLU A 79 12.02 -5.02 -17.89
CA GLU A 79 11.83 -6.46 -18.07
C GLU A 79 10.57 -7.00 -17.39
N ALA A 80 9.92 -6.22 -16.52
CA ALA A 80 8.78 -6.70 -15.74
C ALA A 80 7.59 -7.16 -16.60
N PRO A 81 7.15 -6.44 -17.64
CA PRO A 81 6.05 -6.89 -18.49
C PRO A 81 6.33 -8.22 -19.18
N ASP A 82 7.54 -8.38 -19.73
CA ASP A 82 7.96 -9.60 -20.44
C ASP A 82 8.05 -10.79 -19.47
N THR A 83 8.54 -10.54 -18.25
CA THR A 83 8.63 -11.57 -17.20
C THR A 83 7.24 -12.03 -16.76
N LEU A 84 6.30 -11.12 -16.54
CA LEU A 84 4.91 -11.46 -16.17
C LEU A 84 4.24 -12.26 -17.29
N ALA A 85 4.37 -11.79 -18.56
CA ALA A 85 3.83 -12.47 -19.71
C ALA A 85 4.42 -13.90 -19.89
N TYR A 86 5.71 -14.07 -19.59
CA TYR A 86 6.34 -15.38 -19.62
C TYR A 86 5.71 -16.34 -18.61
N PHE A 87 5.57 -15.94 -17.33
CA PHE A 87 4.95 -16.79 -16.32
C PHE A 87 3.50 -17.13 -16.65
N GLU A 88 2.74 -16.18 -17.14
CA GLU A 88 1.37 -16.43 -17.61
C GLU A 88 1.32 -17.46 -18.76
N SER A 89 2.27 -17.38 -19.71
CA SER A 89 2.38 -18.33 -20.81
C SER A 89 2.68 -19.76 -20.34
N GLN A 90 3.29 -19.90 -19.16
CA GLN A 90 3.55 -21.17 -18.48
C GLN A 90 2.37 -21.65 -17.61
N GLY A 91 1.23 -20.94 -17.64
CA GLY A 91 0.05 -21.30 -16.85
C GLY A 91 0.17 -20.97 -15.37
N VAL A 92 1.06 -20.05 -15.00
CA VAL A 92 1.21 -19.56 -13.63
C VAL A 92 0.20 -18.44 -13.36
N ASP A 93 -0.59 -18.62 -12.32
CA ASP A 93 -1.49 -17.57 -11.80
C ASP A 93 -0.71 -16.60 -10.91
N LEU A 94 -0.59 -15.36 -11.35
CA LEU A 94 0.22 -14.35 -10.69
C LEU A 94 -0.61 -13.52 -9.72
N LYS A 95 -0.07 -13.32 -8.51
CA LYS A 95 -0.69 -12.47 -7.47
C LYS A 95 0.32 -11.46 -6.95
N VAL A 96 -0.12 -10.21 -6.77
CA VAL A 96 0.67 -9.13 -6.18
C VAL A 96 0.18 -8.89 -4.76
N ILE A 97 1.10 -8.93 -3.80
CA ILE A 97 0.83 -8.78 -2.38
C ILE A 97 1.69 -7.65 -1.82
N SER A 98 1.06 -6.58 -1.34
CA SER A 98 1.75 -5.39 -0.83
C SER A 98 1.17 -4.91 0.49
N GLY A 99 1.99 -4.23 1.29
CA GLY A 99 1.54 -3.48 2.45
C GLY A 99 0.96 -2.09 2.10
N ASP A 100 1.12 -1.63 0.86
CA ASP A 100 0.65 -0.33 0.39
C ASP A 100 -0.85 -0.32 0.07
N ASP A 101 -1.37 0.86 -0.23
CA ASP A 101 -2.77 1.07 -0.59
C ASP A 101 -3.17 0.24 -1.82
N PRO A 102 -4.30 -0.51 -1.77
CA PRO A 102 -4.68 -1.45 -2.82
C PRO A 102 -4.94 -0.77 -4.18
N VAL A 103 -5.44 0.46 -4.20
CA VAL A 103 -5.69 1.20 -5.45
C VAL A 103 -4.36 1.54 -6.13
N THR A 104 -3.39 2.01 -5.35
CA THR A 104 -2.02 2.31 -5.83
C THR A 104 -1.35 1.05 -6.35
N VAL A 105 -1.42 -0.06 -5.58
CA VAL A 105 -0.82 -1.35 -5.97
C VAL A 105 -1.44 -1.88 -7.25
N SER A 106 -2.78 -1.82 -7.39
CA SER A 106 -3.51 -2.19 -8.60
C SER A 106 -3.06 -1.38 -9.82
N ALA A 107 -2.95 -0.06 -9.67
CA ALA A 107 -2.50 0.80 -10.77
C ALA A 107 -1.06 0.48 -11.20
N ILE A 108 -0.15 0.21 -10.26
CA ILE A 108 1.24 -0.20 -10.55
C ILE A 108 1.26 -1.58 -11.23
N ALA A 109 0.52 -2.55 -10.71
CA ALA A 109 0.43 -3.90 -11.25
C ALA A 109 -0.11 -3.89 -12.70
N ARG A 110 -1.13 -3.08 -12.97
CA ARG A 110 -1.66 -2.87 -14.34
C ARG A 110 -0.63 -2.27 -15.28
N ARG A 111 0.12 -1.24 -14.82
CA ARG A 111 1.21 -0.64 -15.61
C ARG A 111 2.34 -1.65 -15.87
N ALA A 112 2.58 -2.57 -14.95
CA ALA A 112 3.54 -3.66 -15.12
C ALA A 112 3.04 -4.77 -16.04
N GLY A 113 1.77 -4.76 -16.47
CA GLY A 113 1.20 -5.75 -17.38
C GLY A 113 0.56 -6.95 -16.70
N LEU A 114 0.31 -6.90 -15.37
CA LEU A 114 -0.41 -7.98 -14.69
C LEU A 114 -1.85 -8.05 -15.20
N LYS A 115 -2.30 -9.25 -15.60
CA LYS A 115 -3.70 -9.50 -15.94
C LYS A 115 -4.59 -9.42 -14.71
N ASN A 116 -5.81 -8.97 -14.91
CA ASN A 116 -6.82 -8.82 -13.85
C ASN A 116 -6.34 -7.95 -12.68
N ALA A 117 -5.40 -7.02 -12.91
CA ALA A 117 -4.90 -6.13 -11.87
C ALA A 117 -6.00 -5.23 -11.25
N GLU A 118 -7.11 -5.04 -11.96
CA GLU A 118 -8.33 -4.38 -11.47
C GLU A 118 -9.09 -5.19 -10.41
N GLN A 119 -8.84 -6.48 -10.32
CA GLN A 119 -9.37 -7.37 -9.28
C GLN A 119 -8.46 -7.26 -8.04
N TYR A 120 -8.67 -6.21 -7.27
CA TYR A 120 -7.92 -5.95 -6.05
C TYR A 120 -8.80 -5.95 -4.81
N VAL A 121 -8.19 -6.20 -3.66
CA VAL A 121 -8.84 -6.19 -2.35
C VAL A 121 -7.98 -5.48 -1.30
N ASP A 122 -8.64 -4.80 -0.36
CA ASP A 122 -8.04 -4.30 0.87
C ASP A 122 -8.01 -5.43 1.90
N ALA A 123 -6.83 -5.92 2.23
CA ALA A 123 -6.67 -7.03 3.16
C ALA A 123 -7.14 -6.72 4.58
N THR A 124 -7.34 -5.46 4.94
CA THR A 124 -7.94 -5.09 6.24
C THR A 124 -9.40 -5.52 6.37
N THR A 125 -10.08 -5.78 5.24
CA THR A 125 -11.47 -6.28 5.23
C THR A 125 -11.56 -7.80 5.38
N ILE A 126 -10.45 -8.52 5.26
CA ILE A 126 -10.39 -9.98 5.38
C ILE A 126 -10.10 -10.34 6.84
N THR A 127 -11.11 -10.85 7.54
CA THR A 127 -11.06 -11.11 8.99
C THR A 127 -11.19 -12.59 9.36
N THR A 128 -11.68 -13.43 8.44
CA THR A 128 -11.84 -14.87 8.66
C THR A 128 -11.06 -15.71 7.65
N GLN A 129 -10.85 -16.98 7.96
CA GLN A 129 -10.17 -17.91 7.06
C GLN A 129 -10.99 -18.16 5.78
N GLU A 130 -12.30 -18.25 5.88
CA GLU A 130 -13.19 -18.45 4.73
C GLU A 130 -13.09 -17.26 3.75
N GLN A 131 -13.06 -16.04 4.29
CA GLN A 131 -12.85 -14.84 3.48
C GLN A 131 -11.46 -14.85 2.81
N MET A 132 -10.43 -15.35 3.49
CA MET A 132 -9.10 -15.48 2.92
C MET A 132 -9.09 -16.49 1.77
N ASP A 133 -9.75 -17.65 1.94
CA ASP A 133 -9.83 -18.71 0.94
C ASP A 133 -10.56 -18.23 -0.32
N GLU A 134 -11.63 -17.46 -0.16
CA GLU A 134 -12.36 -16.83 -1.25
C GLU A 134 -11.53 -15.72 -1.92
N ALA A 135 -10.86 -14.89 -1.12
CA ALA A 135 -10.08 -13.77 -1.63
C ALA A 135 -8.90 -14.25 -2.49
N VAL A 136 -8.16 -15.28 -2.07
CA VAL A 136 -7.04 -15.80 -2.86
C VAL A 136 -7.48 -16.48 -4.15
N ALA A 137 -8.73 -16.95 -4.24
CA ALA A 137 -9.30 -17.49 -5.46
C ALA A 137 -9.77 -16.40 -6.43
N THR A 138 -10.20 -15.24 -5.89
CA THR A 138 -10.91 -14.20 -6.66
C THR A 138 -9.97 -13.08 -7.12
N TYR A 139 -9.10 -12.60 -6.23
CA TYR A 139 -8.32 -11.38 -6.47
C TYR A 139 -6.89 -11.66 -6.93
N SER A 140 -6.38 -10.79 -7.80
CA SER A 140 -4.99 -10.82 -8.27
C SER A 140 -4.09 -9.84 -7.51
N VAL A 141 -4.66 -8.82 -6.87
CA VAL A 141 -3.91 -7.78 -6.15
C VAL A 141 -4.45 -7.61 -4.73
N PHE A 142 -3.53 -7.61 -3.77
CA PHE A 142 -3.82 -7.47 -2.35
C PHE A 142 -3.04 -6.30 -1.78
N GLY A 143 -3.75 -5.31 -1.24
CA GLY A 143 -3.16 -4.15 -0.57
C GLY A 143 -3.34 -4.18 0.94
N ARG A 144 -2.55 -3.40 1.66
CA ARG A 144 -2.54 -3.29 3.14
C ARG A 144 -2.37 -4.63 3.86
N VAL A 145 -1.63 -5.54 3.24
CA VAL A 145 -1.40 -6.90 3.75
C VAL A 145 -0.37 -6.88 4.88
N THR A 146 -0.69 -7.52 5.99
CA THR A 146 0.24 -7.75 7.10
C THR A 146 1.13 -8.98 6.84
N PRO A 147 2.30 -9.12 7.50
CA PRO A 147 3.14 -10.30 7.37
C PRO A 147 2.41 -11.61 7.71
N GLN A 148 1.52 -11.59 8.71
CA GLN A 148 0.71 -12.74 9.11
C GLN A 148 -0.31 -13.12 8.02
N GLN A 149 -0.93 -12.12 7.38
CA GLN A 149 -1.84 -12.37 6.27
C GLN A 149 -1.11 -12.93 5.05
N LYS A 150 0.12 -12.48 4.75
CA LYS A 150 0.94 -13.08 3.68
C LYS A 150 1.12 -14.58 3.89
N GLN A 151 1.47 -14.99 5.11
CA GLN A 151 1.57 -16.41 5.47
C GLN A 151 0.24 -17.15 5.33
N ALA A 152 -0.86 -16.53 5.77
CA ALA A 152 -2.20 -17.13 5.67
C ALA A 152 -2.63 -17.34 4.22
N MET A 153 -2.31 -16.40 3.32
CA MET A 153 -2.58 -16.53 1.88
C MET A 153 -1.84 -17.70 1.25
N VAL A 154 -0.55 -17.88 1.55
CA VAL A 154 0.24 -19.01 1.06
C VAL A 154 -0.36 -20.33 1.56
N LYS A 155 -0.70 -20.42 2.85
CA LYS A 155 -1.34 -21.61 3.44
C LYS A 155 -2.71 -21.92 2.82
N SER A 156 -3.51 -20.88 2.56
CA SER A 156 -4.82 -21.02 1.91
C SER A 156 -4.68 -21.60 0.51
N LEU A 157 -3.76 -21.09 -0.32
CA LEU A 157 -3.49 -21.60 -1.65
C LEU A 157 -2.98 -23.05 -1.59
N GLN A 158 -2.09 -23.39 -0.67
CA GLN A 158 -1.59 -24.77 -0.48
C GLN A 158 -2.70 -25.72 -0.03
N ALA A 159 -3.60 -25.30 0.84
CA ALA A 159 -4.76 -26.08 1.27
C ALA A 159 -5.73 -26.38 0.10
N GLN A 160 -5.82 -25.44 -0.85
CA GLN A 160 -6.55 -25.61 -2.12
C GLN A 160 -5.78 -26.45 -3.17
N LYS A 161 -4.64 -27.05 -2.77
CA LYS A 161 -3.77 -27.92 -3.58
C LYS A 161 -3.03 -27.21 -4.73
N HIS A 162 -2.82 -25.90 -4.61
CA HIS A 162 -1.94 -25.16 -5.52
C HIS A 162 -0.48 -25.35 -5.12
N THR A 163 0.39 -25.45 -6.11
CA THR A 163 1.84 -25.28 -5.91
C THR A 163 2.14 -23.79 -5.90
N VAL A 164 2.66 -23.30 -4.77
CA VAL A 164 2.89 -21.87 -4.54
C VAL A 164 4.38 -21.58 -4.55
N ALA A 165 4.79 -20.60 -5.36
CA ALA A 165 6.07 -19.92 -5.23
C ALA A 165 5.84 -18.50 -4.74
N MET A 166 6.64 -18.06 -3.79
CA MET A 166 6.61 -16.69 -3.29
C MET A 166 7.97 -16.05 -3.45
N THR A 167 7.99 -14.81 -3.89
CA THR A 167 9.20 -13.98 -3.93
C THR A 167 8.94 -12.69 -3.15
N GLY A 168 9.92 -12.26 -2.37
CA GLY A 168 9.86 -11.03 -1.59
C GLY A 168 11.28 -10.58 -1.24
N ASP A 169 11.47 -9.29 -1.08
CA ASP A 169 12.77 -8.65 -0.78
C ASP A 169 12.79 -7.99 0.60
N GLY A 170 11.68 -8.04 1.33
CA GLY A 170 11.50 -7.39 2.61
C GLY A 170 11.58 -8.34 3.81
N VAL A 171 12.02 -7.80 4.95
CA VAL A 171 11.98 -8.51 6.25
C VAL A 171 10.57 -9.00 6.60
N ASN A 172 9.55 -8.29 6.10
CA ASN A 172 8.14 -8.62 6.31
C ASN A 172 7.66 -9.85 5.52
N ASP A 173 8.48 -10.37 4.61
CA ASP A 173 8.16 -11.53 3.78
C ASP A 173 8.68 -12.84 4.38
N VAL A 174 9.62 -12.77 5.34
CA VAL A 174 10.27 -13.94 5.96
C VAL A 174 9.27 -14.93 6.56
N LEU A 175 8.15 -14.46 7.12
CA LEU A 175 7.14 -15.35 7.71
C LEU A 175 6.35 -16.15 6.67
N ALA A 176 6.35 -15.73 5.43
CA ALA A 176 5.59 -16.34 4.34
C ALA A 176 6.49 -17.16 3.39
N LEU A 177 7.81 -16.97 3.48
CA LEU A 177 8.83 -17.77 2.79
C LEU A 177 9.17 -19.02 3.58
#